data_b8a61fb335c603204e2295f7ce7f662b
#
_entry.id   b8a61fb335c603204e2295f7ce7f662b
#
_cell.length_a   1.000
_cell.length_b   1.000
_cell.length_c   1.000
_cell.angle_alpha   90.00
_cell.angle_beta   90.00
_cell.angle_gamma   90.00
#
_symmetry.space_group_name_H-M   'P 1'
#
loop_
_entity.id
_entity.type
_entity.pdbx_description
1 polymer ?
#
loop_
_entity_poly.entity_id
_entity_poly.type
_entity_poly.pdbx_seq_one_letter_code
_entity_poly.pdbx_strand_id
1 'polypeptide(L)'
;MKEIGTSNRHHAYRLLQCLAVSIRPLRAEELAEILALDFDNTKDGVPQLKEDWRWKDRQEAVLSTCSSLVTVIGRDSQRVVQFSHFSVKEFLTSDRLATSSAEVSHFHILPELAHTVIAKACLGILLQSDDGEGDVNANRSSLATYAAEHWVDHAQFETVSTHLEEGMRQLFDSEKPYFEGWLNLHDIDRSWYAFGGYYGIIPRGSPLYYASFCGLRKITEHLVAEHPEQVNVKVGRCLNPLVAALHKRHFDVAELLFQCGADVDITGDRTPLHAALMDESVET
;
A
#
# COMPACT_ATOMS: atom_id res chain seq x y z
N MET A 1 27.39 8.81 1.98
CA MET A 1 27.20 7.61 2.84
C MET A 1 28.13 7.62 4.06
N LYS A 2 29.39 7.94 3.93
CA LYS A 2 30.30 8.04 5.12
C LYS A 2 29.91 9.19 6.08
N GLU A 3 29.17 10.17 5.60
CA GLU A 3 28.68 11.30 6.39
C GLU A 3 27.44 11.01 7.22
N ILE A 4 26.75 9.88 6.94
CA ILE A 4 25.58 9.45 7.73
C ILE A 4 26.10 8.85 9.03
N GLY A 5 25.78 9.50 10.14
CA GLY A 5 26.15 9.04 11.48
C GLY A 5 25.69 7.60 11.73
N THR A 6 26.49 6.82 12.47
CA THR A 6 26.21 5.39 12.72
C THR A 6 24.83 5.16 13.34
N SER A 7 24.36 6.06 14.21
CA SER A 7 23.04 6.01 14.83
C SER A 7 21.88 6.19 13.84
N ASN A 8 22.10 6.91 12.73
CA ASN A 8 21.06 7.23 11.76
C ASN A 8 21.06 6.31 10.53
N ARG A 9 21.99 5.37 10.43
CA ARG A 9 22.15 4.51 9.24
C ARG A 9 20.91 3.71 8.92
N HIS A 10 20.27 3.11 9.90
CA HIS A 10 19.04 2.33 9.70
C HIS A 10 17.88 3.20 9.23
N HIS A 11 17.72 4.38 9.81
CA HIS A 11 16.70 5.33 9.40
C HIS A 11 16.94 5.85 7.98
N ALA A 12 18.19 6.23 7.67
CA ALA A 12 18.58 6.67 6.34
C ALA A 12 18.34 5.57 5.29
N TYR A 13 18.77 4.34 5.57
CA TYR A 13 18.56 3.21 4.66
C TYR A 13 17.09 2.98 4.40
N ARG A 14 16.24 3.00 5.43
CA ARG A 14 14.78 2.85 5.32
C ARG A 14 14.16 3.94 4.45
N LEU A 15 14.52 5.20 4.65
CA LEU A 15 14.02 6.30 3.82
C LEU A 15 14.47 6.17 2.36
N LEU A 16 15.73 5.80 2.12
CA LEU A 16 16.26 5.58 0.77
C LEU A 16 15.58 4.41 0.06
N GLN A 17 15.26 3.33 0.79
CA GLN A 17 14.45 2.22 0.27
C GLN A 17 13.07 2.71 -0.17
N CYS A 18 12.35 3.44 0.68
CA CYS A 18 11.03 3.97 0.36
C CYS A 18 11.08 4.91 -0.87
N LEU A 19 12.07 5.79 -0.94
CA LEU A 19 12.26 6.68 -2.10
C LEU A 19 12.57 5.92 -3.40
N ALA A 20 13.30 4.81 -3.30
CA ALA A 20 13.70 4.05 -4.47
C ALA A 20 12.51 3.36 -5.18
N VAL A 21 11.48 3.00 -4.42
CA VAL A 21 10.35 2.19 -4.92
C VAL A 21 9.00 2.89 -4.83
N SER A 22 8.95 4.14 -4.37
CA SER A 22 7.69 4.89 -4.29
C SER A 22 7.03 5.04 -5.66
N ILE A 23 5.72 4.84 -5.72
CA ILE A 23 4.91 4.90 -6.94
C ILE A 23 4.80 6.33 -7.46
N ARG A 24 4.67 7.30 -6.54
CA ARG A 24 4.78 8.73 -6.82
C ARG A 24 5.82 9.37 -5.92
N PRO A 25 6.31 10.57 -6.27
CA PRO A 25 7.19 11.30 -5.37
C PRO A 25 6.56 11.48 -3.98
N LEU A 26 7.28 11.12 -2.93
CA LEU A 26 6.84 11.30 -1.55
C LEU A 26 7.07 12.74 -1.11
N ARG A 27 6.11 13.30 -0.38
CA ARG A 27 6.27 14.60 0.27
C ARG A 27 7.22 14.47 1.47
N ALA A 28 7.84 15.57 1.85
CA ALA A 28 8.74 15.58 3.00
C ALA A 28 8.03 15.13 4.29
N GLU A 29 6.77 15.53 4.44
CA GLU A 29 5.91 15.14 5.56
C GLU A 29 5.59 13.64 5.54
N GLU A 30 5.32 13.05 4.37
CA GLU A 30 5.04 11.62 4.19
C GLU A 30 6.27 10.78 4.54
N LEU A 31 7.44 11.20 4.06
CA LEU A 31 8.68 10.48 4.31
C LEU A 31 9.13 10.61 5.77
N ALA A 32 8.95 11.77 6.39
CA ALA A 32 9.26 11.98 7.80
C ALA A 32 8.39 11.15 8.74
N GLU A 33 7.14 10.84 8.36
CA GLU A 33 6.24 9.99 9.12
C GLU A 33 6.78 8.56 9.25
N ILE A 34 7.51 8.08 8.24
CA ILE A 34 8.16 6.76 8.28
C ILE A 34 9.21 6.68 9.40
N LEU A 35 9.84 7.80 9.78
CA LEU A 35 10.78 7.86 10.90
C LEU A 35 10.11 7.68 12.26
N ALA A 36 8.82 7.98 12.35
CA ALA A 36 8.03 7.83 13.57
C ALA A 36 7.44 6.42 13.73
N LEU A 37 7.67 5.51 12.76
CA LEU A 37 7.23 4.12 12.84
C LEU A 37 8.27 3.24 13.52
N ASP A 38 7.84 2.50 14.54
CA ASP A 38 8.66 1.52 15.27
C ASP A 38 8.67 0.18 14.52
N PHE A 39 9.68 -0.02 13.70
CA PHE A 39 9.88 -1.27 12.94
C PHE A 39 10.54 -2.38 13.77
N ASP A 40 11.10 -2.05 14.92
CA ASP A 40 11.81 -3.02 15.75
C ASP A 40 10.85 -3.72 16.72
N ASN A 41 9.82 -2.99 17.20
CA ASN A 41 8.74 -3.56 18.02
C ASN A 41 7.43 -3.58 17.22
N THR A 42 7.35 -4.51 16.28
CA THR A 42 6.16 -4.67 15.46
C THR A 42 5.06 -5.40 16.24
N LYS A 43 3.81 -4.98 16.04
CA LYS A 43 2.64 -5.73 16.45
C LYS A 43 2.07 -6.42 15.20
N ASP A 44 1.91 -7.73 15.28
CA ASP A 44 1.38 -8.53 14.17
C ASP A 44 2.14 -8.31 12.83
N GLY A 45 3.48 -8.18 12.94
CA GLY A 45 4.36 -7.98 11.80
C GLY A 45 4.37 -6.56 11.20
N VAL A 46 3.60 -5.63 11.77
CA VAL A 46 3.40 -4.26 11.27
C VAL A 46 3.97 -3.24 12.26
N PRO A 47 4.72 -2.23 11.78
CA PRO A 47 5.27 -1.19 12.64
C PRO A 47 4.17 -0.29 13.20
N GLN A 48 4.36 0.18 14.43
CA GLN A 48 3.43 1.09 15.09
C GLN A 48 3.93 2.51 15.07
N LEU A 49 3.02 3.45 14.83
CA LEU A 49 3.34 4.87 14.93
C LEU A 49 3.57 5.26 16.39
N LYS A 50 4.67 5.96 16.65
CA LYS A 50 5.00 6.57 17.93
C LYS A 50 4.87 8.08 17.80
N GLU A 51 3.84 8.64 18.40
CA GLU A 51 3.54 10.08 18.33
C GLU A 51 4.69 10.95 18.86
N ASP A 52 5.35 10.51 19.90
CA ASP A 52 6.50 11.18 20.53
C ASP A 52 7.77 11.14 19.68
N TRP A 53 7.82 10.29 18.63
CA TRP A 53 8.92 10.24 17.66
C TRP A 53 8.71 11.18 16.47
N ARG A 54 7.55 11.83 16.34
CA ARG A 54 7.27 12.77 15.27
C ARG A 54 8.13 14.03 15.39
N TRP A 55 8.82 14.36 14.34
CA TRP A 55 9.63 15.56 14.26
C TRP A 55 8.77 16.80 14.05
N LYS A 56 9.14 17.90 14.74
CA LYS A 56 8.49 19.21 14.55
C LYS A 56 8.81 19.78 13.17
N ASP A 57 10.07 19.75 12.76
CA ASP A 57 10.49 20.07 11.39
C ASP A 57 10.72 18.79 10.60
N ARG A 58 9.73 18.43 9.80
CA ARG A 58 9.70 17.18 9.02
C ARG A 58 10.69 17.20 7.86
N GLN A 59 10.91 18.36 7.23
CA GLN A 59 11.89 18.51 6.17
C GLN A 59 13.32 18.36 6.72
N GLU A 60 13.62 19.01 7.85
CA GLU A 60 14.90 18.88 8.51
C GLU A 60 15.17 17.44 8.94
N ALA A 61 14.15 16.72 9.43
CA ALA A 61 14.26 15.30 9.76
C ALA A 61 14.77 14.46 8.59
N VAL A 62 14.19 14.63 7.42
CA VAL A 62 14.57 13.88 6.21
C VAL A 62 15.96 14.28 5.73
N LEU A 63 16.26 15.59 5.63
CA LEU A 63 17.53 16.09 5.15
C LEU A 63 18.70 15.73 6.09
N SER A 64 18.49 15.85 7.41
CA SER A 64 19.51 15.47 8.38
C SER A 64 19.76 13.96 8.42
N THR A 65 18.72 13.15 8.15
CA THR A 65 18.84 11.68 8.12
C THR A 65 19.55 11.19 6.86
N CYS A 66 19.17 11.69 5.67
CA CYS A 66 19.70 11.21 4.39
C CYS A 66 20.90 12.02 3.87
N SER A 67 21.24 13.13 4.53
CA SER A 67 22.38 13.98 4.15
C SER A 67 22.31 14.45 2.68
N SER A 68 23.45 14.48 1.99
CA SER A 68 23.57 14.95 0.59
C SER A 68 22.96 14.01 -0.47
N LEU A 69 22.42 12.85 -0.07
CA LEU A 69 21.85 11.88 -1.03
C LEU A 69 20.47 12.28 -1.54
N VAL A 70 19.76 13.14 -0.82
CA VAL A 70 18.42 13.60 -1.18
C VAL A 70 18.33 15.12 -1.23
N THR A 71 17.34 15.61 -1.96
CA THR A 71 16.99 17.03 -2.01
C THR A 71 15.47 17.18 -1.93
N VAL A 72 15.03 18.31 -1.42
CA VAL A 72 13.60 18.67 -1.36
C VAL A 72 13.34 19.71 -2.44
N ILE A 73 12.36 19.46 -3.29
CA ILE A 73 11.93 20.35 -4.36
C ILE A 73 10.47 20.75 -4.19
N GLY A 74 10.09 21.90 -4.74
CA GLY A 74 8.72 22.42 -4.64
C GLY A 74 8.59 23.52 -3.60
N ARG A 75 7.37 24.02 -3.43
CA ARG A 75 7.01 25.11 -2.50
C ARG A 75 5.87 24.66 -1.59
N ASP A 76 5.90 25.16 -0.38
CA ASP A 76 4.85 24.95 0.62
C ASP A 76 4.44 23.46 0.81
N SER A 77 3.18 23.15 0.78
CA SER A 77 2.62 21.81 0.95
C SER A 77 2.92 20.82 -0.18
N GLN A 78 3.59 21.28 -1.25
CA GLN A 78 3.98 20.44 -2.41
C GLN A 78 5.47 20.11 -2.42
N ARG A 79 6.14 20.17 -1.27
CA ARG A 79 7.55 19.81 -1.15
C ARG A 79 7.71 18.31 -1.24
N VAL A 80 8.31 17.83 -2.33
CA VAL A 80 8.61 16.42 -2.55
C VAL A 80 10.09 16.14 -2.38
N VAL A 81 10.39 14.96 -1.89
CA VAL A 81 11.76 14.48 -1.71
C VAL A 81 12.15 13.65 -2.94
N GLN A 82 13.36 13.88 -3.42
CA GLN A 82 13.94 13.07 -4.48
C GLN A 82 15.42 12.83 -4.24
N PHE A 83 16.00 11.87 -4.92
CA PHE A 83 17.45 11.72 -4.94
C PHE A 83 18.10 12.98 -5.53
N SER A 84 19.20 13.43 -4.93
CA SER A 84 19.94 14.62 -5.40
C SER A 84 20.43 14.50 -6.84
N HIS A 85 20.64 13.28 -7.31
CA HIS A 85 20.96 12.95 -8.70
C HIS A 85 20.43 11.55 -9.03
N PHE A 86 20.00 11.31 -10.30
CA PHE A 86 19.49 10.01 -10.72
C PHE A 86 20.48 8.86 -10.49
N SER A 87 21.78 9.10 -10.67
CA SER A 87 22.83 8.12 -10.44
C SER A 87 22.91 7.62 -8.99
N VAL A 88 22.34 8.37 -8.01
CA VAL A 88 22.27 7.89 -6.63
C VAL A 88 21.36 6.68 -6.53
N LYS A 89 20.16 6.73 -7.12
CA LYS A 89 19.25 5.60 -7.17
C LYS A 89 19.89 4.40 -7.89
N GLU A 90 20.42 4.64 -9.08
CA GLU A 90 21.10 3.60 -9.87
C GLU A 90 22.25 2.93 -9.09
N PHE A 91 23.05 3.71 -8.39
CA PHE A 91 24.13 3.18 -7.57
C PHE A 91 23.64 2.37 -6.39
N LEU A 92 22.59 2.86 -5.66
CA LEU A 92 22.01 2.17 -4.51
C LEU A 92 21.38 0.83 -4.87
N THR A 93 20.87 0.67 -6.10
CA THR A 93 20.22 -0.57 -6.58
C THR A 93 21.15 -1.46 -7.39
N SER A 94 22.43 -1.08 -7.57
CA SER A 94 23.38 -1.81 -8.41
C SER A 94 24.15 -2.90 -7.66
N ASP A 95 24.44 -4.01 -8.34
CA ASP A 95 25.32 -5.07 -7.84
C ASP A 95 26.71 -4.57 -7.47
N ARG A 96 27.15 -3.46 -8.08
CA ARG A 96 28.41 -2.80 -7.75
C ARG A 96 28.46 -2.35 -6.29
N LEU A 97 27.32 -1.90 -5.75
CA LEU A 97 27.23 -1.53 -4.33
C LEU A 97 27.24 -2.78 -3.46
N ALA A 98 26.55 -3.85 -3.86
CA ALA A 98 26.51 -5.11 -3.12
C ALA A 98 27.91 -5.70 -2.89
N THR A 99 28.82 -5.53 -3.85
CA THR A 99 30.21 -6.04 -3.78
C THR A 99 31.21 -5.05 -3.16
N SER A 100 30.75 -3.90 -2.70
CA SER A 100 31.58 -2.87 -2.05
C SER A 100 31.96 -3.21 -0.60
N SER A 101 32.71 -2.35 0.06
CA SER A 101 33.06 -2.54 1.48
C SER A 101 31.81 -2.66 2.34
N ALA A 102 31.86 -3.43 3.44
CA ALA A 102 30.75 -3.69 4.34
C ALA A 102 30.04 -2.42 4.84
N GLU A 103 30.77 -1.33 5.03
CA GLU A 103 30.18 -0.05 5.45
C GLU A 103 29.23 0.58 4.42
N VAL A 104 29.48 0.31 3.13
CA VAL A 104 28.73 0.93 2.03
C VAL A 104 27.72 -0.05 1.45
N SER A 105 28.07 -1.34 1.37
CA SER A 105 27.16 -2.40 0.91
C SER A 105 25.89 -2.53 1.74
N HIS A 106 25.93 -2.10 3.01
CA HIS A 106 24.73 -2.00 3.86
C HIS A 106 23.60 -1.16 3.23
N PHE A 107 23.94 -0.20 2.36
CA PHE A 107 22.95 0.64 1.68
C PHE A 107 22.47 0.06 0.34
N HIS A 108 22.86 -1.17 -0.02
CA HIS A 108 22.36 -1.82 -1.23
C HIS A 108 20.86 -2.09 -1.11
N ILE A 109 20.09 -1.53 -2.04
CA ILE A 109 18.63 -1.62 -2.05
C ILE A 109 18.22 -2.76 -2.97
N LEU A 110 17.63 -3.79 -2.36
CA LEU A 110 16.90 -4.83 -3.06
C LEU A 110 15.45 -4.40 -3.22
N PRO A 111 14.90 -4.33 -4.45
CA PRO A 111 13.54 -3.82 -4.68
C PRO A 111 12.48 -4.50 -3.82
N GLU A 112 12.48 -5.82 -3.72
CA GLU A 112 11.49 -6.57 -2.93
C GLU A 112 11.53 -6.21 -1.44
N LEU A 113 12.73 -6.07 -0.86
CA LEU A 113 12.87 -5.64 0.53
C LEU A 113 12.41 -4.19 0.72
N ALA A 114 12.68 -3.34 -0.26
CA ALA A 114 12.24 -1.95 -0.24
C ALA A 114 10.70 -1.85 -0.32
N HIS A 115 10.07 -2.63 -1.21
CA HIS A 115 8.60 -2.74 -1.26
C HIS A 115 8.02 -3.29 0.04
N THR A 116 8.69 -4.25 0.69
CA THR A 116 8.28 -4.75 2.02
C THR A 116 8.29 -3.65 3.08
N VAL A 117 9.32 -2.82 3.09
CA VAL A 117 9.45 -1.72 4.06
C VAL A 117 8.33 -0.70 3.90
N ILE A 118 8.11 -0.20 2.69
CA ILE A 118 7.09 0.82 2.46
C ILE A 118 5.67 0.26 2.63
N ALA A 119 5.41 -0.99 2.22
CA ALA A 119 4.13 -1.63 2.43
C ALA A 119 3.82 -1.84 3.92
N LYS A 120 4.82 -2.25 4.73
CA LYS A 120 4.70 -2.32 6.19
C LYS A 120 4.41 -0.95 6.79
N ALA A 121 5.08 0.11 6.32
CA ALA A 121 4.80 1.47 6.76
C ALA A 121 3.35 1.87 6.44
N CYS A 122 2.88 1.60 5.22
CA CYS A 122 1.50 1.87 4.81
C CYS A 122 0.48 1.14 5.69
N LEU A 123 0.65 -0.18 5.88
CA LEU A 123 -0.25 -0.95 6.76
C LEU A 123 -0.18 -0.45 8.21
N GLY A 124 1.02 -0.12 8.72
CA GLY A 124 1.17 0.43 10.07
C GLY A 124 0.40 1.73 10.29
N ILE A 125 0.21 2.52 9.23
CA ILE A 125 -0.63 3.73 9.28
C ILE A 125 -2.12 3.41 9.14
N LEU A 126 -2.50 2.49 8.25
CA LEU A 126 -3.90 2.12 8.02
C LEU A 126 -4.52 1.35 9.18
N LEU A 127 -3.71 0.65 9.97
CA LEU A 127 -4.13 -0.12 11.15
C LEU A 127 -4.15 0.71 12.45
N GLN A 128 -4.04 2.03 12.36
CA GLN A 128 -4.26 2.87 13.53
C GLN A 128 -5.77 3.08 13.71
N SER A 129 -6.26 2.78 14.89
CA SER A 129 -7.60 3.19 15.27
C SER A 129 -7.59 4.69 15.50
N ASP A 130 -8.48 5.41 14.80
CA ASP A 130 -8.91 6.71 15.25
C ASP A 130 -9.70 6.47 16.56
N ASP A 131 -9.07 6.70 17.69
CA ASP A 131 -9.72 6.54 19.03
C ASP A 131 -10.83 7.59 19.29
N GLY A 132 -11.45 8.09 18.23
CA GLY A 132 -12.76 8.76 18.23
C GLY A 132 -12.94 10.06 19.04
N GLU A 133 -11.94 10.55 19.76
CA GLU A 133 -12.04 11.73 20.64
C GLU A 133 -11.22 12.96 20.17
N GLY A 134 -10.98 13.10 18.87
CA GLY A 134 -10.25 14.26 18.34
C GLY A 134 -10.79 14.73 16.99
N ASP A 135 -10.45 15.96 16.61
CA ASP A 135 -10.70 16.50 15.28
C ASP A 135 -10.08 15.56 14.25
N VAL A 136 -10.94 14.84 13.50
CA VAL A 136 -10.61 13.79 12.51
C VAL A 136 -9.53 14.25 11.51
N ASN A 137 -9.35 15.54 11.32
CA ASN A 137 -8.37 16.11 10.41
C ASN A 137 -7.03 16.48 11.08
N ALA A 138 -7.00 16.73 12.39
CA ALA A 138 -5.81 17.23 13.07
C ALA A 138 -4.80 16.13 13.42
N ASN A 139 -5.25 14.90 13.62
CA ASN A 139 -4.41 13.76 14.05
C ASN A 139 -4.04 12.78 12.92
N ARG A 140 -4.55 13.01 11.72
CA ARG A 140 -4.33 12.09 10.59
C ARG A 140 -2.86 12.09 10.17
N SER A 141 -2.27 10.89 10.05
CA SER A 141 -0.91 10.73 9.54
C SER A 141 -0.75 11.36 8.15
N SER A 142 0.34 12.08 7.95
CA SER A 142 0.67 12.65 6.64
C SER A 142 0.82 11.57 5.56
N LEU A 143 1.20 10.36 5.95
CA LEU A 143 1.37 9.21 5.06
C LEU A 143 0.04 8.53 4.71
N ALA A 144 -1.07 8.83 5.40
CA ALA A 144 -2.33 8.09 5.28
C ALA A 144 -2.89 8.05 3.85
N THR A 145 -2.85 9.17 3.12
CA THR A 145 -3.33 9.22 1.73
C THR A 145 -2.47 8.34 0.82
N TYR A 146 -1.15 8.46 0.90
CA TYR A 146 -0.25 7.60 0.14
C TYR A 146 -0.46 6.12 0.48
N ALA A 147 -0.58 5.82 1.76
CA ALA A 147 -0.81 4.46 2.23
C ALA A 147 -2.10 3.88 1.64
N ALA A 148 -3.21 4.62 1.70
CA ALA A 148 -4.49 4.16 1.18
C ALA A 148 -4.49 3.95 -0.35
N GLU A 149 -3.78 4.81 -1.09
CA GLU A 149 -3.70 4.76 -2.55
C GLU A 149 -2.80 3.63 -3.06
N HIS A 150 -1.66 3.36 -2.39
CA HIS A 150 -0.56 2.62 -2.99
C HIS A 150 -0.09 1.38 -2.21
N TRP A 151 -0.66 1.06 -1.05
CA TRP A 151 -0.19 -0.11 -0.29
C TRP A 151 -0.36 -1.42 -1.08
N VAL A 152 -1.44 -1.54 -1.88
CA VAL A 152 -1.72 -2.70 -2.72
C VAL A 152 -0.63 -2.86 -3.80
N ASP A 153 -0.23 -1.76 -4.45
CA ASP A 153 0.81 -1.79 -5.50
C ASP A 153 2.13 -2.35 -4.95
N HIS A 154 2.46 -2.00 -3.71
CA HIS A 154 3.65 -2.52 -3.04
C HIS A 154 3.50 -3.97 -2.59
N ALA A 155 2.29 -4.41 -2.23
CA ALA A 155 1.99 -5.77 -1.77
C ALA A 155 1.85 -6.80 -2.91
N GLN A 156 1.85 -6.40 -4.18
CA GLN A 156 1.68 -7.26 -5.36
C GLN A 156 2.75 -8.37 -5.48
N PHE A 157 3.92 -8.17 -4.92
CA PHE A 157 4.99 -9.18 -4.98
C PHE A 157 4.71 -10.30 -3.98
N GLU A 158 4.77 -11.57 -4.41
CA GLU A 158 4.47 -12.74 -3.58
C GLU A 158 5.31 -12.78 -2.29
N THR A 159 6.60 -12.48 -2.39
CA THR A 159 7.50 -12.39 -1.25
C THR A 159 7.08 -11.31 -0.27
N VAL A 160 6.64 -10.15 -0.76
CA VAL A 160 6.16 -9.02 0.05
C VAL A 160 4.85 -9.37 0.73
N SER A 161 3.85 -9.89 -0.01
CA SER A 161 2.55 -10.25 0.53
C SER A 161 2.64 -11.26 1.67
N THR A 162 3.60 -12.19 1.60
CA THR A 162 3.84 -13.15 2.67
C THR A 162 4.30 -12.49 3.97
N HIS A 163 5.13 -11.44 3.88
CA HIS A 163 5.58 -10.69 5.07
C HIS A 163 4.51 -9.73 5.65
N LEU A 164 3.41 -9.52 4.92
CA LEU A 164 2.34 -8.61 5.29
C LEU A 164 1.05 -9.35 5.70
N GLU A 165 1.02 -10.67 5.58
CA GLU A 165 -0.20 -11.47 5.67
C GLU A 165 -1.02 -11.16 6.92
N GLU A 166 -0.38 -11.11 8.09
CA GLU A 166 -1.07 -10.81 9.34
C GLU A 166 -1.65 -9.38 9.39
N GLY A 167 -0.87 -8.40 8.96
CA GLY A 167 -1.36 -7.01 8.87
C GLY A 167 -2.52 -6.86 7.88
N MET A 168 -2.46 -7.57 6.75
CA MET A 168 -3.56 -7.59 5.79
C MET A 168 -4.81 -8.28 6.36
N ARG A 169 -4.68 -9.39 7.10
CA ARG A 169 -5.80 -10.03 7.78
C ARG A 169 -6.51 -9.06 8.73
N GLN A 170 -5.75 -8.28 9.49
CA GLN A 170 -6.32 -7.28 10.37
C GLN A 170 -7.02 -6.13 9.62
N LEU A 171 -6.45 -5.70 8.48
CA LEU A 171 -7.06 -4.67 7.65
C LEU A 171 -8.41 -5.12 7.07
N PHE A 172 -8.52 -6.40 6.68
CA PHE A 172 -9.72 -6.98 6.09
C PHE A 172 -10.70 -7.59 7.11
N ASP A 173 -10.39 -7.56 8.40
CA ASP A 173 -11.26 -8.01 9.48
C ASP A 173 -12.48 -7.10 9.58
N SER A 174 -13.67 -7.65 9.29
CA SER A 174 -14.93 -6.91 9.29
C SER A 174 -15.40 -6.45 10.68
N GLU A 175 -14.84 -7.03 11.74
CA GLU A 175 -15.15 -6.63 13.13
C GLU A 175 -14.35 -5.39 13.56
N LYS A 176 -13.35 -4.99 12.77
CA LYS A 176 -12.47 -3.84 13.06
C LYS A 176 -12.76 -2.66 12.14
N PRO A 177 -12.49 -1.44 12.60
CA PRO A 177 -12.80 -0.23 11.83
C PRO A 177 -11.83 0.03 10.67
N TYR A 178 -10.76 -0.76 10.53
CA TYR A 178 -9.64 -0.48 9.64
C TYR A 178 -10.03 -0.55 8.16
N PHE A 179 -10.82 -1.56 7.79
CA PHE A 179 -11.28 -1.74 6.42
C PHE A 179 -12.11 -0.54 5.94
N GLU A 180 -13.10 -0.12 6.72
CA GLU A 180 -13.90 1.07 6.41
C GLU A 180 -13.05 2.35 6.46
N GLY A 181 -12.13 2.45 7.39
CA GLY A 181 -11.15 3.54 7.49
C GLY A 181 -10.33 3.69 6.21
N TRP A 182 -9.80 2.58 5.69
CA TRP A 182 -9.08 2.55 4.41
C TRP A 182 -9.96 3.03 3.25
N LEU A 183 -11.17 2.46 3.10
CA LEU A 183 -12.09 2.83 2.01
C LEU A 183 -12.58 4.27 2.11
N ASN A 184 -12.67 4.85 3.31
CA ASN A 184 -12.99 6.26 3.49
C ASN A 184 -11.84 7.19 3.06
N LEU A 185 -10.59 6.71 3.14
CA LEU A 185 -9.43 7.43 2.64
C LEU A 185 -9.34 7.35 1.12
N HIS A 186 -9.46 6.14 0.58
CA HIS A 186 -9.35 5.86 -0.85
C HIS A 186 -10.13 4.60 -1.22
N ASP A 187 -11.28 4.77 -1.84
CA ASP A 187 -12.07 3.66 -2.36
C ASP A 187 -11.61 3.36 -3.80
N ILE A 188 -10.79 2.33 -3.94
CA ILE A 188 -10.18 1.91 -5.22
C ILE A 188 -11.20 1.47 -6.27
N ASP A 189 -12.39 1.01 -5.86
CA ASP A 189 -13.47 0.66 -6.76
C ASP A 189 -14.25 1.90 -7.22
N ARG A 190 -14.22 3.01 -6.46
CA ARG A 190 -14.92 4.26 -6.73
C ARG A 190 -14.06 5.38 -7.31
N SER A 191 -12.75 5.21 -7.39
CA SER A 191 -11.83 6.24 -7.92
C SER A 191 -12.20 6.76 -9.31
N TRP A 192 -12.94 5.95 -10.08
CA TRP A 192 -13.46 6.32 -11.41
C TRP A 192 -14.69 7.24 -11.38
N TYR A 193 -15.44 7.39 -10.26
CA TYR A 193 -16.67 8.20 -10.21
C TYR A 193 -16.48 9.71 -10.23
N ALA A 194 -15.27 10.22 -10.15
CA ALA A 194 -14.98 11.65 -10.29
C ALA A 194 -15.39 12.23 -11.67
N PHE A 195 -15.82 11.38 -12.62
CA PHE A 195 -16.16 11.76 -14.01
C PHE A 195 -17.66 11.64 -14.37
N GLY A 196 -18.57 11.82 -13.41
CA GLY A 196 -19.95 12.27 -13.72
C GLY A 196 -20.89 11.26 -14.39
N GLY A 197 -20.89 9.99 -14.01
CA GLY A 197 -21.86 9.00 -14.48
C GLY A 197 -23.06 8.84 -13.54
N TYR A 198 -24.29 8.91 -14.07
CA TYR A 198 -25.56 8.60 -13.40
C TYR A 198 -25.66 7.08 -13.16
N TYR A 199 -25.09 6.60 -12.06
CA TYR A 199 -25.38 5.26 -11.57
C TYR A 199 -25.90 5.35 -10.15
N GLY A 200 -26.96 4.59 -9.85
CA GLY A 200 -27.58 4.55 -8.52
C GLY A 200 -26.56 4.23 -7.42
N ILE A 201 -26.98 4.34 -6.17
CA ILE A 201 -26.12 4.02 -5.02
C ILE A 201 -25.74 2.54 -5.09
N ILE A 202 -24.54 2.26 -5.61
CA ILE A 202 -23.98 0.91 -5.59
C ILE A 202 -23.41 0.69 -4.17
N PRO A 203 -23.84 -0.37 -3.46
CA PRO A 203 -23.25 -0.71 -2.18
C PRO A 203 -21.74 -0.94 -2.30
N ARG A 204 -20.98 -0.53 -1.30
CA ARG A 204 -19.55 -0.86 -1.20
C ARG A 204 -19.38 -2.38 -1.24
N GLY A 205 -18.27 -2.83 -1.80
CA GLY A 205 -17.87 -4.23 -1.79
C GLY A 205 -17.61 -4.73 -0.37
N SER A 206 -17.77 -6.04 -0.17
CA SER A 206 -17.34 -6.72 1.06
C SER A 206 -15.80 -6.84 1.12
N PRO A 207 -15.21 -7.18 2.28
CA PRO A 207 -13.79 -7.50 2.37
C PRO A 207 -13.35 -8.52 1.31
N LEU A 208 -14.11 -9.59 1.09
CA LEU A 208 -13.82 -10.59 0.06
C LEU A 208 -13.83 -10.00 -1.36
N TYR A 209 -14.77 -9.10 -1.65
CA TYR A 209 -14.82 -8.40 -2.94
C TYR A 209 -13.54 -7.59 -3.18
N TYR A 210 -13.10 -6.77 -2.19
CA TYR A 210 -11.91 -5.95 -2.33
C TYR A 210 -10.61 -6.76 -2.32
N ALA A 211 -10.52 -7.84 -1.54
CA ALA A 211 -9.39 -8.75 -1.60
C ALA A 211 -9.23 -9.37 -2.99
N SER A 212 -10.36 -9.76 -3.61
CA SER A 212 -10.42 -10.29 -4.97
C SER A 212 -10.09 -9.24 -6.03
N PHE A 213 -10.60 -8.02 -5.86
CA PHE A 213 -10.32 -6.87 -6.73
C PHE A 213 -8.83 -6.47 -6.71
N CYS A 214 -8.17 -6.62 -5.55
CA CYS A 214 -6.75 -6.34 -5.35
C CYS A 214 -5.82 -7.51 -5.71
N GLY A 215 -6.34 -8.70 -6.02
CA GLY A 215 -5.53 -9.87 -6.31
C GLY A 215 -4.80 -10.47 -5.11
N LEU A 216 -5.32 -10.27 -3.90
CA LEU A 216 -4.72 -10.73 -2.65
C LEU A 216 -5.10 -12.18 -2.37
N ARG A 217 -4.51 -13.14 -3.12
CA ARG A 217 -4.88 -14.55 -3.11
C ARG A 217 -4.98 -15.14 -1.69
N LYS A 218 -3.97 -14.96 -0.84
CA LYS A 218 -3.97 -15.53 0.53
C LYS A 218 -5.07 -14.93 1.41
N ILE A 219 -5.35 -13.65 1.26
CA ILE A 219 -6.43 -12.99 1.99
C ILE A 219 -7.79 -13.44 1.46
N THR A 220 -7.94 -13.60 0.14
CA THR A 220 -9.14 -14.17 -0.47
C THR A 220 -9.40 -15.58 0.05
N GLU A 221 -8.37 -16.45 0.10
CA GLU A 221 -8.46 -17.80 0.63
C GLU A 221 -8.91 -17.82 2.11
N HIS A 222 -8.32 -16.96 2.92
CA HIS A 222 -8.70 -16.80 4.33
C HIS A 222 -10.16 -16.35 4.47
N LEU A 223 -10.57 -15.29 3.75
CA LEU A 223 -11.92 -14.73 3.83
C LEU A 223 -13.00 -15.69 3.31
N VAL A 224 -12.70 -16.47 2.27
CA VAL A 224 -13.62 -17.51 1.80
C VAL A 224 -13.80 -18.61 2.83
N ALA A 225 -12.75 -18.98 3.56
CA ALA A 225 -12.84 -19.99 4.62
C ALA A 225 -13.66 -19.49 5.82
N GLU A 226 -13.56 -18.23 6.18
CA GLU A 226 -14.31 -17.64 7.31
C GLU A 226 -15.74 -17.23 6.92
N HIS A 227 -15.93 -16.74 5.69
CA HIS A 227 -17.18 -16.16 5.19
C HIS A 227 -17.58 -16.73 3.83
N PRO A 228 -17.83 -18.04 3.71
CA PRO A 228 -18.17 -18.69 2.43
C PRO A 228 -19.46 -18.12 1.81
N GLU A 229 -20.37 -17.56 2.59
CA GLU A 229 -21.58 -16.90 2.15
C GLU A 229 -21.31 -15.65 1.30
N GLN A 230 -20.13 -15.02 1.42
CA GLN A 230 -19.79 -13.81 0.67
C GLN A 230 -19.36 -14.09 -0.76
N VAL A 231 -19.06 -15.33 -1.14
CA VAL A 231 -18.53 -15.71 -2.46
C VAL A 231 -19.44 -15.22 -3.60
N ASN A 232 -20.78 -15.26 -3.38
CA ASN A 232 -21.78 -14.92 -4.39
C ASN A 232 -22.59 -13.65 -4.05
N VAL A 233 -22.16 -12.87 -3.05
CA VAL A 233 -22.85 -11.63 -2.69
C VAL A 233 -22.69 -10.59 -3.79
N LYS A 234 -23.82 -9.96 -4.18
CA LYS A 234 -23.84 -8.90 -5.20
C LYS A 234 -23.49 -7.55 -4.58
N VAL A 235 -22.24 -7.15 -4.68
CA VAL A 235 -21.69 -5.91 -4.12
C VAL A 235 -20.63 -5.32 -5.06
N GLY A 236 -20.33 -4.04 -4.88
CA GLY A 236 -19.32 -3.33 -5.67
C GLY A 236 -19.73 -3.18 -7.16
N ARG A 237 -18.88 -2.50 -7.92
CA ARG A 237 -19.13 -2.22 -9.36
C ARG A 237 -19.09 -3.47 -10.23
N CYS A 238 -18.26 -4.42 -9.86
CA CYS A 238 -18.12 -5.66 -10.58
C CYS A 238 -19.17 -6.71 -10.19
N LEU A 239 -20.13 -6.35 -9.34
CA LEU A 239 -21.26 -7.16 -8.89
C LEU A 239 -20.90 -8.31 -7.93
N ASN A 240 -19.75 -8.94 -8.03
CA ASN A 240 -19.30 -9.98 -7.10
C ASN A 240 -17.76 -10.14 -7.11
N PRO A 241 -17.19 -10.92 -6.16
CA PRO A 241 -15.75 -11.15 -6.07
C PRO A 241 -15.13 -11.80 -7.31
N LEU A 242 -15.80 -12.77 -7.95
CA LEU A 242 -15.28 -13.45 -9.15
C LEU A 242 -15.14 -12.47 -10.32
N VAL A 243 -16.16 -11.67 -10.58
CA VAL A 243 -16.12 -10.66 -11.66
C VAL A 243 -15.08 -9.60 -11.36
N ALA A 244 -14.90 -9.21 -10.07
CA ALA A 244 -13.88 -8.26 -9.65
C ALA A 244 -12.45 -8.78 -9.94
N ALA A 245 -12.18 -10.04 -9.60
CA ALA A 245 -10.89 -10.68 -9.89
C ALA A 245 -10.63 -10.78 -11.41
N LEU A 246 -11.63 -11.19 -12.20
CA LEU A 246 -11.51 -11.29 -13.66
C LEU A 246 -11.31 -9.92 -14.30
N HIS A 247 -12.06 -8.91 -13.87
CA HIS A 247 -11.94 -7.53 -14.37
C HIS A 247 -10.52 -6.96 -14.14
N LYS A 248 -9.89 -7.34 -13.04
CA LYS A 248 -8.51 -6.95 -12.71
C LYS A 248 -7.46 -7.95 -13.18
N ARG A 249 -7.87 -9.00 -13.93
CA ARG A 249 -6.99 -10.04 -14.48
C ARG A 249 -6.24 -10.87 -13.43
N HIS A 250 -6.77 -10.95 -12.22
CA HIS A 250 -6.26 -11.81 -11.15
C HIS A 250 -6.79 -13.23 -11.31
N PHE A 251 -6.26 -13.94 -12.32
CA PHE A 251 -6.78 -15.26 -12.73
C PHE A 251 -6.59 -16.34 -11.66
N ASP A 252 -5.54 -16.26 -10.87
CA ASP A 252 -5.26 -17.16 -9.76
C ASP A 252 -6.29 -17.01 -8.62
N VAL A 253 -6.76 -15.78 -8.37
CA VAL A 253 -7.85 -15.49 -7.42
C VAL A 253 -9.19 -15.92 -8.00
N ALA A 254 -9.42 -15.69 -9.31
CA ALA A 254 -10.64 -16.11 -9.97
C ALA A 254 -10.79 -17.64 -9.97
N GLU A 255 -9.68 -18.38 -10.20
CA GLU A 255 -9.67 -19.85 -10.10
C GLU A 255 -9.99 -20.32 -8.69
N LEU A 256 -9.40 -19.71 -7.67
CA LEU A 256 -9.70 -20.00 -6.26
C LEU A 256 -11.19 -19.81 -5.97
N LEU A 257 -11.77 -18.66 -6.35
CA LEU A 257 -13.19 -18.37 -6.13
C LEU A 257 -14.10 -19.36 -6.85
N PHE A 258 -13.76 -19.74 -8.08
CA PHE A 258 -14.48 -20.77 -8.83
C PHE A 258 -14.45 -22.12 -8.13
N GLN A 259 -13.29 -22.56 -7.63
CA GLN A 259 -13.16 -23.79 -6.85
C GLN A 259 -13.96 -23.74 -5.54
N CYS A 260 -14.20 -22.55 -4.99
CA CYS A 260 -15.00 -22.31 -3.79
C CYS A 260 -16.50 -22.09 -4.11
N GLY A 261 -16.95 -22.33 -5.34
CA GLY A 261 -18.35 -22.30 -5.72
C GLY A 261 -18.88 -20.92 -6.14
N ALA A 262 -17.98 -20.06 -6.63
CA ALA A 262 -18.43 -18.80 -7.25
C ALA A 262 -19.27 -19.07 -8.50
N ASP A 263 -20.42 -18.40 -8.57
CA ASP A 263 -21.35 -18.51 -9.67
C ASP A 263 -20.82 -17.79 -10.93
N VAL A 264 -20.73 -18.52 -12.03
CA VAL A 264 -20.30 -18.01 -13.34
C VAL A 264 -21.48 -17.51 -14.19
N ASP A 265 -22.70 -17.91 -13.85
CA ASP A 265 -23.94 -17.59 -14.60
C ASP A 265 -24.67 -16.38 -14.00
N ILE A 266 -23.94 -15.38 -13.55
CA ILE A 266 -24.56 -14.18 -13.02
C ILE A 266 -25.32 -13.47 -14.12
N THR A 267 -26.65 -13.55 -14.02
CA THR A 267 -27.58 -12.89 -14.94
C THR A 267 -27.53 -11.37 -14.72
N GLY A 268 -27.01 -10.66 -15.69
CA GLY A 268 -26.91 -9.20 -15.74
C GLY A 268 -26.14 -8.80 -17.00
N ASP A 269 -26.07 -7.50 -17.28
CA ASP A 269 -25.37 -6.97 -18.46
C ASP A 269 -23.85 -7.20 -18.46
N ARG A 270 -23.32 -7.85 -17.41
CA ARG A 270 -21.90 -8.19 -17.27
C ARG A 270 -21.74 -9.61 -16.73
N THR A 271 -21.63 -10.57 -17.64
CA THR A 271 -21.18 -11.92 -17.24
C THR A 271 -19.69 -11.90 -16.90
N PRO A 272 -19.18 -12.86 -16.11
CA PRO A 272 -17.74 -13.03 -15.86
C PRO A 272 -16.92 -13.08 -17.16
N LEU A 273 -17.45 -13.73 -18.19
CA LEU A 273 -16.83 -13.78 -19.52
C LEU A 273 -16.78 -12.40 -20.19
N HIS A 274 -17.85 -11.60 -20.06
CA HIS A 274 -17.88 -10.24 -20.60
C HIS A 274 -16.87 -9.33 -19.89
N ALA A 275 -16.73 -9.44 -18.57
CA ALA A 275 -15.73 -8.69 -17.81
C ALA A 275 -14.30 -9.04 -18.23
N ALA A 276 -14.01 -10.31 -18.53
CA ALA A 276 -12.71 -10.75 -19.01
C ALA A 276 -12.36 -10.24 -20.42
N LEU A 277 -13.39 -9.96 -21.25
CA LEU A 277 -13.23 -9.53 -22.66
C LEU A 277 -13.21 -8.00 -22.85
N MET A 278 -13.75 -7.23 -21.90
CA MET A 278 -13.94 -5.78 -22.09
C MET A 278 -12.69 -4.92 -21.93
N ASP A 279 -11.59 -5.45 -21.41
CA ASP A 279 -10.36 -4.68 -21.15
C ASP A 279 -9.42 -4.58 -22.36
N GLU A 280 -9.77 -5.19 -23.51
CA GLU A 280 -8.97 -5.07 -24.75
C GLU A 280 -9.22 -3.76 -25.53
N SER A 281 -10.17 -2.89 -25.10
CA SER A 281 -10.63 -1.76 -25.91
C SER A 281 -10.21 -0.37 -25.43
N VAL A 282 -9.34 -0.23 -24.44
CA VAL A 282 -8.94 1.09 -23.85
C VAL A 282 -7.47 1.43 -24.07
N GLU A 283 -6.68 0.61 -24.78
CA GLU A 283 -5.33 0.98 -25.23
C GLU A 283 -5.34 1.29 -26.76
N THR A 284 -5.89 2.46 -27.11
CA THR A 284 -5.58 3.15 -28.39
C THR A 284 -5.55 4.66 -28.15
#